data_5250e6108bf992da662efefbf0fea9e8
#
_entry.id   5250e6108bf992da662efefbf0fea9e8
#
_cell.length_a   1.000
_cell.length_b   1.000
_cell.length_c   1.000
_cell.angle_alpha   90.00
_cell.angle_beta   90.00
_cell.angle_gamma   90.00
#
_symmetry.space_group_name_H-M   'P 1'
#
loop_
_entity.id
_entity.type
_entity.pdbx_description
1 polymer ?
#
loop_
_entity_poly.entity_id
_entity_poly.type
_entity_poly.pdbx_seq_one_letter_code
_entity_poly.pdbx_strand_id
1 'polypeptide(L)'
;MKPADPKPYLKIGDVARLVGVSPSVIRSWESLGLTQPHRTVSKYRLYTPEDVKLLKRARFLRKVRGLNAPAIAQLLKREGLVRPATNGSSTIGVHLRQMRLRRSLSLAQVAKRVGISVGFLSALERSHMSASVSTLRKLARFYKTNILDFFDAAESNSRLVPSSKRKVLEAGPGVRMELLAWGNTVMEPHLFRISPRAGSGESYTHEGEEFLHVLRGQLHISVAEVEYRLKPGDSFYFESATPHRWFNPGRTEARVLWINTPPTF
;
A
#
# COMPACT_ATOMS: atom_id res chain seq x y z
N MET A 1 20.96 -24.17 -11.35
CA MET A 1 20.34 -23.83 -10.04
C MET A 1 18.86 -24.14 -10.15
N LYS A 2 18.33 -25.13 -9.42
CA LYS A 2 16.90 -25.48 -9.42
C LYS A 2 16.10 -24.28 -8.87
N PRO A 3 14.94 -23.92 -9.45
CA PRO A 3 14.06 -22.93 -8.86
C PRO A 3 13.60 -23.46 -7.49
N ALA A 4 13.65 -22.58 -6.46
CA ALA A 4 13.19 -22.91 -5.15
C ALA A 4 11.70 -23.30 -5.22
N ASP A 5 11.35 -24.48 -4.65
CA ASP A 5 9.98 -24.95 -4.54
C ASP A 5 9.10 -23.86 -3.91
N PRO A 6 7.86 -23.67 -4.40
CA PRO A 6 6.94 -22.70 -3.85
C PRO A 6 6.66 -23.08 -2.39
N LYS A 7 7.03 -22.23 -1.43
CA LYS A 7 6.75 -22.44 -0.02
C LYS A 7 5.25 -22.70 0.16
N PRO A 8 4.85 -23.79 0.82
CA PRO A 8 3.44 -24.14 0.96
C PRO A 8 2.73 -23.07 1.80
N TYR A 9 1.80 -22.37 1.16
CA TYR A 9 0.93 -21.42 1.85
C TYR A 9 -0.17 -22.16 2.63
N LEU A 10 -0.44 -21.69 3.84
CA LEU A 10 -1.44 -22.25 4.75
C LEU A 10 -2.65 -21.32 4.90
N LYS A 11 -3.85 -21.88 4.94
CA LYS A 11 -5.07 -21.12 5.25
C LYS A 11 -5.17 -20.85 6.76
N ILE A 12 -5.94 -19.81 7.14
CA ILE A 12 -6.08 -19.42 8.55
C ILE A 12 -6.56 -20.57 9.46
N GLY A 13 -7.42 -21.46 8.98
CA GLY A 13 -7.87 -22.62 9.74
C GLY A 13 -6.74 -23.62 10.05
N ASP A 14 -5.85 -23.83 9.08
CA ASP A 14 -4.70 -24.73 9.23
C ASP A 14 -3.68 -24.14 10.20
N VAL A 15 -3.42 -22.82 10.06
CA VAL A 15 -2.56 -22.09 10.99
C VAL A 15 -3.12 -22.09 12.40
N ALA A 16 -4.41 -21.90 12.58
CA ALA A 16 -5.09 -21.97 13.88
C ALA A 16 -4.89 -23.32 14.57
N ARG A 17 -5.02 -24.41 13.81
CA ARG A 17 -4.74 -25.79 14.31
C ARG A 17 -3.27 -25.97 14.67
N LEU A 18 -2.35 -25.58 13.80
CA LEU A 18 -0.90 -25.72 14.01
C LEU A 18 -0.37 -24.88 15.18
N VAL A 19 -0.96 -23.70 15.39
CA VAL A 19 -0.61 -22.80 16.48
C VAL A 19 -1.38 -23.15 17.76
N GLY A 20 -2.53 -23.85 17.66
CA GLY A 20 -3.38 -24.23 18.79
C GLY A 20 -4.08 -23.01 19.42
N VAL A 21 -4.64 -22.14 18.58
CA VAL A 21 -5.46 -20.98 18.96
C VAL A 21 -6.64 -20.85 17.99
N SER A 22 -7.66 -20.07 18.35
CA SER A 22 -8.77 -19.83 17.43
C SER A 22 -8.37 -18.90 16.27
N PRO A 23 -9.05 -18.97 15.12
CA PRO A 23 -8.83 -18.02 14.01
C PRO A 23 -9.02 -16.55 14.42
N SER A 24 -9.88 -16.27 15.41
CA SER A 24 -10.08 -14.91 15.93
C SER A 24 -8.84 -14.37 16.65
N VAL A 25 -8.11 -15.21 17.37
CA VAL A 25 -6.84 -14.84 18.02
C VAL A 25 -5.78 -14.51 16.95
N ILE A 26 -5.70 -15.30 15.87
CA ILE A 26 -4.78 -15.02 14.77
C ILE A 26 -5.11 -13.67 14.12
N ARG A 27 -6.38 -13.38 13.85
CA ARG A 27 -6.81 -12.07 13.33
C ARG A 27 -6.48 -10.92 14.27
N SER A 28 -6.61 -11.12 15.59
CA SER A 28 -6.21 -10.13 16.59
C SER A 28 -4.69 -9.89 16.56
N TRP A 29 -3.88 -10.92 16.38
CA TRP A 29 -2.43 -10.79 16.24
C TRP A 29 -2.01 -10.17 14.91
N GLU A 30 -2.72 -10.49 13.81
CA GLU A 30 -2.56 -9.83 12.51
C GLU A 30 -2.85 -8.33 12.63
N SER A 31 -3.93 -7.93 13.33
CA SER A 31 -4.28 -6.51 13.53
C SER A 31 -3.25 -5.73 14.36
N LEU A 32 -2.44 -6.43 15.15
CA LEU A 32 -1.31 -5.87 15.90
C LEU A 32 0.01 -5.90 15.11
N GLY A 33 -0.05 -6.36 13.86
CA GLY A 33 1.11 -6.39 12.96
C GLY A 33 2.10 -7.52 13.25
N LEU A 34 1.70 -8.58 13.96
CA LEU A 34 2.55 -9.75 14.21
C LEU A 34 2.81 -10.56 12.93
N THR A 35 1.82 -10.66 12.05
CA THR A 35 1.96 -11.31 10.74
C THR A 35 1.24 -10.49 9.67
N GLN A 36 1.69 -10.65 8.42
CA GLN A 36 1.09 -10.01 7.24
C GLN A 36 0.82 -11.09 6.20
N PRO A 37 -0.33 -11.80 6.30
CA PRO A 37 -0.65 -12.88 5.38
C PRO A 37 -0.82 -12.35 3.95
N HIS A 38 -0.32 -13.10 2.98
CA HIS A 38 -0.64 -12.87 1.58
C HIS A 38 -2.14 -13.04 1.36
N ARG A 39 -2.72 -12.25 0.45
CA ARG A 39 -4.11 -12.41 0.06
C ARG A 39 -4.20 -12.92 -1.37
N THR A 40 -5.01 -13.95 -1.59
CA THR A 40 -5.36 -14.41 -2.94
C THR A 40 -6.22 -13.36 -3.64
N VAL A 41 -6.39 -13.52 -4.96
CA VAL A 41 -7.36 -12.74 -5.77
C VAL A 41 -8.77 -12.80 -5.16
N SER A 42 -9.14 -13.96 -4.58
CA SER A 42 -10.41 -14.17 -3.86
C SER A 42 -10.40 -13.69 -2.40
N LYS A 43 -9.42 -12.84 -2.03
CA LYS A 43 -9.26 -12.23 -0.68
C LYS A 43 -9.00 -13.22 0.48
N TYR A 44 -8.69 -14.50 0.21
CA TYR A 44 -8.31 -15.45 1.26
C TYR A 44 -6.92 -15.15 1.81
N ARG A 45 -6.77 -15.31 3.14
CA ARG A 45 -5.50 -15.16 3.86
C ARG A 45 -4.65 -16.40 3.69
N LEU A 46 -3.41 -16.19 3.28
CA LEU A 46 -2.39 -17.23 3.12
C LEU A 46 -1.16 -16.88 3.97
N TYR A 47 -0.77 -17.79 4.82
CA TYR A 47 0.34 -17.65 5.75
C TYR A 47 1.52 -18.52 5.32
N THR A 48 2.73 -18.03 5.56
CA THR A 48 3.97 -18.78 5.33
C THR A 48 4.32 -19.65 6.54
N PRO A 49 5.23 -20.63 6.38
CA PRO A 49 5.77 -21.37 7.52
C PRO A 49 6.46 -20.47 8.55
N GLU A 50 7.05 -19.36 8.11
CA GLU A 50 7.66 -18.35 8.98
C GLU A 50 6.61 -17.64 9.84
N ASP A 51 5.45 -17.32 9.28
CA ASP A 51 4.32 -16.77 10.04
C ASP A 51 3.87 -17.74 11.14
N VAL A 52 3.82 -19.03 10.83
CA VAL A 52 3.44 -20.06 11.81
C VAL A 52 4.45 -20.14 12.97
N LYS A 53 5.75 -20.06 12.67
CA LYS A 53 6.80 -20.02 13.71
C LYS A 53 6.63 -18.82 14.63
N LEU A 54 6.39 -17.65 14.06
CA LEU A 54 6.18 -16.42 14.81
C LEU A 54 4.93 -16.48 15.69
N LEU A 55 3.83 -16.99 15.16
CA LEU A 55 2.57 -17.16 15.89
C LEU A 55 2.69 -18.20 17.03
N LYS A 56 3.47 -19.27 16.83
CA LYS A 56 3.80 -20.22 17.93
C LYS A 56 4.59 -19.53 19.04
N ARG A 57 5.55 -18.65 18.70
CA ARG A 57 6.29 -17.86 19.68
C ARG A 57 5.37 -16.90 20.43
N ALA A 58 4.44 -16.24 19.73
CA ALA A 58 3.44 -15.37 20.35
C ALA A 58 2.55 -16.12 21.34
N ARG A 59 2.07 -17.33 20.95
CA ARG A 59 1.31 -18.20 21.87
C ARG A 59 2.11 -18.59 23.10
N PHE A 60 3.37 -18.97 22.93
CA PHE A 60 4.26 -19.30 24.04
C PHE A 60 4.36 -18.14 25.04
N LEU A 61 4.63 -16.93 24.54
CA LEU A 61 4.72 -15.73 25.38
C LEU A 61 3.43 -15.42 26.12
N ARG A 62 2.28 -15.64 25.47
CA ARG A 62 0.96 -15.49 26.09
C ARG A 62 0.74 -16.53 27.20
N LYS A 63 1.04 -17.82 26.91
CA LYS A 63 0.72 -18.92 27.82
C LYS A 63 1.71 -19.03 29.01
N VAL A 64 2.99 -18.80 28.76
CA VAL A 64 4.05 -19.00 29.74
C VAL A 64 4.39 -17.73 30.52
N ARG A 65 4.35 -16.56 29.85
CA ARG A 65 4.69 -15.29 30.49
C ARG A 65 3.46 -14.40 30.78
N GLY A 66 2.26 -14.86 30.51
CA GLY A 66 1.02 -14.12 30.78
C GLY A 66 0.88 -12.81 30.02
N LEU A 67 1.70 -12.58 28.97
CA LEU A 67 1.72 -11.30 28.25
C LEU A 67 0.44 -11.12 27.46
N ASN A 68 -0.11 -9.90 27.46
CA ASN A 68 -1.20 -9.52 26.56
C ASN A 68 -0.70 -9.31 25.12
N ALA A 69 -1.62 -9.29 24.17
CA ALA A 69 -1.28 -9.23 22.75
C ALA A 69 -0.45 -7.98 22.35
N PRO A 70 -0.69 -6.75 22.86
CA PRO A 70 0.19 -5.60 22.61
C PRO A 70 1.59 -5.77 23.16
N ALA A 71 1.76 -6.29 24.37
CA ALA A 71 3.09 -6.54 24.97
C ALA A 71 3.88 -7.60 24.17
N ILE A 72 3.22 -8.65 23.70
CA ILE A 72 3.81 -9.65 22.80
C ILE A 72 4.29 -8.98 21.52
N ALA A 73 3.47 -8.14 20.90
CA ALA A 73 3.83 -7.43 19.66
C ALA A 73 5.07 -6.53 19.85
N GLN A 74 5.12 -5.79 20.98
CA GLN A 74 6.30 -4.97 21.31
C GLN A 74 7.55 -5.81 21.54
N LEU A 75 7.45 -6.91 22.28
CA LEU A 75 8.58 -7.77 22.58
C LEU A 75 9.15 -8.39 21.29
N LEU A 76 8.30 -8.96 20.45
CA LEU A 76 8.72 -9.59 19.20
C LEU A 76 9.28 -8.58 18.17
N LYS A 77 8.82 -7.32 18.20
CA LYS A 77 9.43 -6.22 17.44
C LYS A 77 10.85 -5.90 17.94
N ARG A 78 11.05 -5.84 19.26
CA ARG A 78 12.38 -5.61 19.86
C ARG A 78 13.34 -6.77 19.57
N GLU A 79 12.84 -8.00 19.52
CA GLU A 79 13.62 -9.19 19.14
C GLU A 79 13.92 -9.26 17.63
N GLY A 80 13.45 -8.30 16.82
CA GLY A 80 13.64 -8.28 15.36
C GLY A 80 12.89 -9.40 14.60
N LEU A 81 12.02 -10.13 15.29
CA LEU A 81 11.29 -11.26 14.74
C LEU A 81 10.04 -10.84 13.94
N VAL A 82 9.49 -9.68 14.24
CA VAL A 82 8.42 -9.06 13.47
C VAL A 82 9.06 -8.11 12.48
N ARG A 83 8.92 -8.41 11.19
CA ARG A 83 9.31 -7.44 10.16
C ARG A 83 8.54 -6.15 10.46
N PRO A 84 9.22 -4.98 10.53
CA PRO A 84 8.49 -3.73 10.61
C PRO A 84 7.52 -3.73 9.43
N ALA A 85 6.24 -3.52 9.71
CA ALA A 85 5.31 -3.15 8.66
C ALA A 85 5.99 -2.03 7.89
N THR A 86 6.03 -2.13 6.58
CA THR A 86 6.55 -1.05 5.72
C THR A 86 5.83 0.22 6.16
N ASN A 87 6.55 1.12 6.82
CA ASN A 87 6.05 2.14 7.74
C ASN A 87 5.25 3.30 7.11
N GLY A 88 4.66 3.10 5.91
CA GLY A 88 3.76 4.08 5.32
C GLY A 88 2.36 4.12 5.94
N SER A 89 1.90 3.01 6.52
CA SER A 89 0.49 2.88 6.93
C SER A 89 0.16 3.43 8.33
N SER A 90 1.13 3.43 9.26
CA SER A 90 0.90 3.86 10.65
C SER A 90 0.71 5.37 10.79
N THR A 91 1.44 6.15 10.00
CA THR A 91 1.38 7.62 10.05
C THR A 91 0.15 8.17 9.34
N ILE A 92 -0.26 7.58 8.22
CA ILE A 92 -1.44 8.01 7.44
C ILE A 92 -2.70 8.04 8.29
N GLY A 93 -2.97 6.97 9.04
CA GLY A 93 -4.19 6.88 9.87
C GLY A 93 -4.26 7.96 10.93
N VAL A 94 -3.14 8.24 11.59
CA VAL A 94 -3.03 9.30 12.60
C VAL A 94 -3.28 10.67 11.96
N HIS A 95 -2.68 10.95 10.81
CA HIS A 95 -2.87 12.22 10.10
C HIS A 95 -4.31 12.41 9.61
N LEU A 96 -4.92 11.38 9.01
CA LEU A 96 -6.32 11.42 8.61
C LEU A 96 -7.24 11.73 9.80
N ARG A 97 -7.01 11.09 10.95
CA ARG A 97 -7.76 11.37 12.18
C ARG A 97 -7.56 12.80 12.63
N GLN A 98 -6.33 13.32 12.63
CA GLN A 98 -6.05 14.71 13.01
C GLN A 98 -6.74 15.70 12.06
N MET A 99 -6.68 15.48 10.75
CA MET A 99 -7.36 16.32 9.76
C MET A 99 -8.87 16.34 9.96
N ARG A 100 -9.46 15.19 10.24
CA ARG A 100 -10.89 15.09 10.53
C ARG A 100 -11.26 15.88 11.78
N LEU A 101 -10.51 15.67 12.87
CA LEU A 101 -10.77 16.34 14.16
C LEU A 101 -10.58 17.86 14.09
N ARG A 102 -9.53 18.33 13.39
CA ARG A 102 -9.29 19.78 13.18
C ARG A 102 -10.45 20.47 12.43
N ARG A 103 -11.21 19.70 11.64
CA ARG A 103 -12.40 20.20 10.92
C ARG A 103 -13.70 19.88 11.62
N SER A 104 -13.64 19.38 12.87
CA SER A 104 -14.81 19.01 13.69
C SER A 104 -15.77 18.04 12.97
N LEU A 105 -15.25 17.15 12.12
CA LEU A 105 -16.04 16.20 11.34
C LEU A 105 -16.18 14.87 12.08
N SER A 106 -17.37 14.26 12.00
CA SER A 106 -17.59 12.89 12.45
C SER A 106 -17.10 11.88 11.41
N LEU A 107 -16.82 10.63 11.84
CA LEU A 107 -16.51 9.54 10.93
C LEU A 107 -17.61 9.33 9.88
N ALA A 108 -18.88 9.44 10.29
CA ALA A 108 -20.03 9.26 9.40
C ALA A 108 -20.08 10.33 8.29
N GLN A 109 -19.81 11.60 8.64
CA GLN A 109 -19.78 12.68 7.65
C GLN A 109 -18.70 12.50 6.59
N VAL A 110 -17.47 12.15 7.03
CA VAL A 110 -16.38 11.92 6.08
C VAL A 110 -16.65 10.67 5.23
N ALA A 111 -17.04 9.57 5.87
CA ALA A 111 -17.31 8.30 5.19
C ALA A 111 -18.39 8.47 4.10
N LYS A 112 -19.48 9.16 4.40
CA LYS A 112 -20.57 9.46 3.45
C LYS A 112 -20.07 10.28 2.25
N ARG A 113 -19.28 11.34 2.49
CA ARG A 113 -18.79 12.22 1.40
C ARG A 113 -17.71 11.58 0.53
N VAL A 114 -16.89 10.71 1.13
CA VAL A 114 -15.80 10.01 0.42
C VAL A 114 -16.29 8.74 -0.29
N GLY A 115 -17.50 8.25 0.08
CA GLY A 115 -18.05 7.02 -0.49
C GLY A 115 -17.38 5.75 0.04
N ILE A 116 -17.07 5.71 1.36
CA ILE A 116 -16.49 4.55 2.05
C ILE A 116 -17.34 4.21 3.29
N SER A 117 -17.16 3.00 3.84
CA SER A 117 -17.89 2.67 5.08
C SER A 117 -17.26 3.34 6.31
N VAL A 118 -18.08 3.65 7.30
CA VAL A 118 -17.64 4.22 8.60
C VAL A 118 -16.65 3.29 9.29
N GLY A 119 -16.91 1.98 9.26
CA GLY A 119 -16.03 0.96 9.83
C GLY A 119 -14.65 0.93 9.15
N PHE A 120 -14.62 1.06 7.81
CA PHE A 120 -13.38 1.13 7.07
C PHE A 120 -12.57 2.39 7.40
N LEU A 121 -13.21 3.58 7.40
CA LEU A 121 -12.53 4.83 7.78
C LEU A 121 -11.99 4.77 9.21
N SER A 122 -12.78 4.24 10.14
CA SER A 122 -12.36 4.05 11.54
C SER A 122 -11.17 3.11 11.67
N ALA A 123 -11.15 2.00 10.91
CA ALA A 123 -10.03 1.06 10.89
C ALA A 123 -8.77 1.69 10.27
N LEU A 124 -8.96 2.51 9.21
CA LEU A 124 -7.87 3.24 8.56
C LEU A 124 -7.25 4.28 9.50
N GLU A 125 -8.06 5.10 10.20
CA GLU A 125 -7.58 6.09 11.15
C GLU A 125 -6.85 5.47 12.36
N ARG A 126 -7.19 4.24 12.73
CA ARG A 126 -6.48 3.48 13.77
C ARG A 126 -5.29 2.69 13.23
N SER A 127 -4.94 2.86 11.97
CA SER A 127 -3.86 2.14 11.29
C SER A 127 -4.02 0.61 11.33
N HIS A 128 -5.26 0.13 11.45
CA HIS A 128 -5.59 -1.30 11.40
C HIS A 128 -5.78 -1.81 9.96
N MET A 129 -5.90 -0.90 9.01
CA MET A 129 -6.01 -1.21 7.58
C MET A 129 -5.20 -0.20 6.78
N SER A 130 -4.68 -0.64 5.63
CA SER A 130 -4.13 0.24 4.61
C SER A 130 -5.22 0.65 3.63
N ALA A 131 -5.12 1.87 3.11
CA ALA A 131 -5.96 2.33 2.03
C ALA A 131 -5.26 2.09 0.68
N SER A 132 -6.06 1.78 -0.34
CA SER A 132 -5.58 1.85 -1.72
C SER A 132 -5.30 3.30 -2.11
N VAL A 133 -4.46 3.51 -3.13
CA VAL A 133 -4.19 4.86 -3.68
C VAL A 133 -5.50 5.53 -4.10
N SER A 134 -6.43 4.81 -4.73
CA SER A 134 -7.75 5.33 -5.07
C SER A 134 -8.51 5.87 -3.85
N THR A 135 -8.46 5.19 -2.72
CA THR A 135 -9.09 5.66 -1.46
C THR A 135 -8.37 6.88 -0.90
N LEU A 136 -7.04 6.89 -0.94
CA LEU A 136 -6.24 8.03 -0.47
C LEU A 136 -6.49 9.27 -1.33
N ARG A 137 -6.61 9.12 -2.66
CA ARG A 137 -7.02 10.21 -3.58
C ARG A 137 -8.38 10.81 -3.19
N LYS A 138 -9.39 9.97 -2.93
CA LYS A 138 -10.71 10.44 -2.50
C LYS A 138 -10.64 11.24 -1.20
N LEU A 139 -9.85 10.76 -0.24
CA LEU A 139 -9.63 11.44 1.03
C LEU A 139 -8.85 12.76 0.84
N ALA A 140 -7.80 12.77 0.04
CA ALA A 140 -7.02 13.96 -0.27
C ALA A 140 -7.89 15.04 -0.94
N ARG A 141 -8.68 14.67 -1.95
CA ARG A 141 -9.64 15.57 -2.61
C ARG A 141 -10.66 16.13 -1.59
N PHE A 142 -11.21 15.27 -0.73
CA PHE A 142 -12.15 15.69 0.30
C PHE A 142 -11.52 16.69 1.29
N TYR A 143 -10.28 16.43 1.70
CA TYR A 143 -9.55 17.31 2.62
C TYR A 143 -8.85 18.48 1.90
N LYS A 144 -8.98 18.62 0.57
CA LYS A 144 -8.27 19.63 -0.24
C LYS A 144 -6.78 19.68 0.11
N THR A 145 -6.14 18.55 0.05
CA THR A 145 -4.74 18.33 0.40
C THR A 145 -4.15 17.30 -0.55
N ASN A 146 -2.81 17.18 -0.54
CA ASN A 146 -2.10 16.15 -1.29
C ASN A 146 -2.07 14.84 -0.49
N ILE A 147 -2.02 13.68 -1.15
CA ILE A 147 -1.78 12.38 -0.50
C ILE A 147 -0.50 12.41 0.34
N LEU A 148 0.53 13.12 -0.12
CA LEU A 148 1.81 13.24 0.58
C LEU A 148 1.68 13.89 1.96
N ASP A 149 0.67 14.74 2.16
CA ASP A 149 0.38 15.36 3.46
C ASP A 149 -0.12 14.36 4.51
N PHE A 150 -0.49 13.16 4.08
CA PHE A 150 -0.85 12.07 5.01
C PHE A 150 0.38 11.38 5.61
N PHE A 151 1.58 11.67 5.11
CA PHE A 151 2.85 11.15 5.61
C PHE A 151 3.53 12.17 6.53
N ASP A 152 4.45 11.70 7.39
CA ASP A 152 5.05 12.54 8.45
C ASP A 152 5.72 13.81 7.91
N ALA A 153 5.35 14.94 8.49
CA ALA A 153 5.91 16.25 8.19
C ALA A 153 7.42 16.37 8.51
N ALA A 154 7.95 15.55 9.44
CA ALA A 154 9.37 15.56 9.77
C ALA A 154 10.28 15.12 8.62
N GLU A 155 9.75 14.31 7.68
CA GLU A 155 10.46 13.90 6.47
C GLU A 155 10.17 14.83 5.28
N SER A 156 9.15 15.69 5.38
CA SER A 156 8.66 16.50 4.26
C SER A 156 9.57 17.66 3.82
N ASN A 157 10.58 18.00 4.63
CA ASN A 157 11.50 19.10 4.33
C ASN A 157 12.83 18.63 3.71
N SER A 158 13.04 17.35 3.53
CA SER A 158 14.27 16.83 2.93
C SER A 158 14.18 16.86 1.41
N ARG A 159 15.13 17.52 0.75
CA ARG A 159 15.29 17.48 -0.70
C ARG A 159 15.79 16.12 -1.21
N LEU A 160 16.40 15.32 -0.33
CA LEU A 160 16.93 14.00 -0.65
C LEU A 160 15.96 12.91 -0.19
N VAL A 161 15.57 12.05 -1.09
CA VAL A 161 14.82 10.81 -0.82
C VAL A 161 15.71 9.61 -1.09
N PRO A 162 16.42 9.08 -0.08
CA PRO A 162 17.23 7.87 -0.24
C PRO A 162 16.36 6.70 -0.71
N SER A 163 16.89 5.86 -1.60
CA SER A 163 16.14 4.71 -2.14
C SER A 163 15.64 3.75 -1.06
N SER A 164 16.38 3.62 0.04
CA SER A 164 16.03 2.80 1.20
C SER A 164 14.91 3.39 2.06
N LYS A 165 14.60 4.69 1.90
CA LYS A 165 13.57 5.40 2.68
C LYS A 165 12.34 5.77 1.86
N ARG A 166 12.28 5.41 0.58
CA ARG A 166 11.11 5.67 -0.27
C ARG A 166 9.86 5.11 0.36
N LYS A 167 8.81 5.89 0.40
CA LYS A 167 7.48 5.41 0.76
C LYS A 167 6.91 4.64 -0.41
N VAL A 168 6.26 3.52 -0.11
CA VAL A 168 5.68 2.62 -1.12
C VAL A 168 4.19 2.54 -0.90
N LEU A 169 3.44 2.81 -1.94
CA LEU A 169 1.99 2.68 -1.99
C LEU A 169 1.60 1.53 -2.92
N GLU A 170 0.61 0.76 -2.54
CA GLU A 170 -0.02 -0.24 -3.42
C GLU A 170 -1.10 0.48 -4.24
N ALA A 171 -0.80 0.75 -5.52
CA ALA A 171 -1.71 1.45 -6.42
C ALA A 171 -2.82 0.55 -6.98
N GLY A 172 -2.64 -0.77 -6.87
CA GLY A 172 -3.56 -1.81 -7.30
C GLY A 172 -2.91 -3.18 -7.23
N PRO A 173 -3.62 -4.25 -7.58
CA PRO A 173 -3.05 -5.59 -7.61
C PRO A 173 -1.81 -5.66 -8.53
N GLY A 174 -0.64 -5.93 -7.94
CA GLY A 174 0.62 -6.01 -8.68
C GLY A 174 1.21 -4.67 -9.14
N VAL A 175 0.69 -3.54 -8.65
CA VAL A 175 1.20 -2.20 -8.96
C VAL A 175 1.68 -1.54 -7.68
N ARG A 176 2.99 -1.28 -7.59
CA ARG A 176 3.64 -0.57 -6.49
C ARG A 176 4.15 0.77 -6.98
N MET A 177 3.87 1.80 -6.23
CA MET A 177 4.28 3.18 -6.50
C MET A 177 5.22 3.64 -5.39
N GLU A 178 6.47 3.92 -5.73
CA GLU A 178 7.47 4.47 -4.81
C GLU A 178 7.52 5.99 -4.97
N LEU A 179 7.35 6.72 -3.87
CA LEU A 179 7.42 8.18 -3.86
C LEU A 179 8.88 8.64 -3.97
N LEU A 180 9.19 9.51 -4.92
CA LEU A 180 10.54 10.03 -5.17
C LEU A 180 10.73 11.46 -4.66
N ALA A 181 9.68 12.11 -4.17
CA ALA A 181 9.73 13.42 -3.53
C ALA A 181 8.94 13.41 -2.22
N TRP A 182 9.22 14.38 -1.35
CA TRP A 182 8.52 14.61 -0.08
C TRP A 182 7.80 15.95 -0.11
N GLY A 183 6.70 16.01 0.65
CA GLY A 183 6.00 17.28 0.89
C GLY A 183 5.12 17.75 -0.27
N ASN A 184 4.70 19.01 -0.18
CA ASN A 184 3.83 19.65 -1.15
C ASN A 184 4.67 20.17 -2.32
N THR A 185 4.85 19.37 -3.34
CA THR A 185 5.61 19.69 -4.56
C THR A 185 4.68 20.05 -5.71
N VAL A 186 5.15 20.84 -6.68
CA VAL A 186 4.40 21.19 -7.90
C VAL A 186 4.25 19.99 -8.83
N MET A 187 5.24 19.11 -8.84
CA MET A 187 5.21 17.84 -9.56
C MET A 187 5.36 16.67 -8.61
N GLU A 188 4.72 15.55 -8.92
CA GLU A 188 4.80 14.30 -8.17
C GLU A 188 5.57 13.23 -8.94
N PRO A 189 6.88 13.10 -8.71
CA PRO A 189 7.67 12.04 -9.32
C PRO A 189 7.50 10.72 -8.55
N HIS A 190 7.20 9.67 -9.28
CA HIS A 190 7.00 8.31 -8.78
C HIS A 190 7.84 7.30 -9.55
N LEU A 191 8.24 6.22 -8.88
CA LEU A 191 8.72 5.02 -9.55
C LEU A 191 7.65 3.95 -9.46
N PHE A 192 6.99 3.66 -10.56
CA PHE A 192 6.07 2.54 -10.67
C PHE A 192 6.83 1.24 -10.90
N ARG A 193 6.45 0.21 -10.14
CA ARG A 193 6.82 -1.18 -10.35
C ARG A 193 5.55 -1.95 -10.67
N ILE A 194 5.47 -2.44 -11.89
CA ILE A 194 4.27 -3.03 -12.46
C ILE A 194 4.56 -4.50 -12.76
N SER A 195 3.94 -5.38 -12.01
CA SER A 195 4.06 -6.83 -12.22
C SER A 195 3.53 -7.24 -13.61
N PRO A 196 3.94 -8.40 -14.15
CA PRO A 196 3.36 -8.91 -15.38
C PRO A 196 1.82 -8.92 -15.34
N ARG A 197 1.19 -8.44 -16.40
CA ARG A 197 -0.27 -8.34 -16.57
C ARG A 197 -0.99 -7.41 -15.61
N ALA A 198 -0.28 -6.71 -14.73
CA ALA A 198 -0.86 -5.67 -13.87
C ALA A 198 -0.98 -4.34 -14.60
N GLY A 199 -1.89 -3.48 -14.15
CA GLY A 199 -2.13 -2.17 -14.74
C GLY A 199 -3.15 -1.34 -13.97
N SER A 200 -3.59 -0.24 -14.57
CA SER A 200 -4.56 0.70 -13.99
C SER A 200 -5.98 0.14 -13.87
N GLY A 201 -6.30 -0.91 -14.61
CA GLY A 201 -7.67 -1.40 -14.75
C GLY A 201 -8.45 -0.64 -15.82
N GLU A 202 -9.59 -0.08 -15.44
CA GLU A 202 -10.42 0.71 -16.35
C GLU A 202 -9.77 2.05 -16.71
N SER A 203 -10.25 2.65 -17.80
CA SER A 203 -9.84 4.00 -18.23
C SER A 203 -10.32 5.04 -17.21
N TYR A 204 -9.49 6.03 -16.95
CA TYR A 204 -9.77 7.12 -16.00
C TYR A 204 -9.22 8.45 -16.50
N THR A 205 -9.64 9.54 -15.88
CA THR A 205 -9.17 10.91 -16.17
C THR A 205 -8.90 11.65 -14.87
N HIS A 206 -8.02 12.64 -14.93
CA HIS A 206 -7.83 13.65 -13.87
C HIS A 206 -7.29 14.94 -14.46
N GLU A 207 -7.21 15.98 -13.67
CA GLU A 207 -6.60 17.24 -14.10
C GLU A 207 -5.09 17.11 -14.19
N GLY A 208 -4.48 17.85 -15.11
CA GLY A 208 -3.04 18.02 -15.22
C GLY A 208 -2.41 17.28 -16.38
N GLU A 209 -1.13 17.04 -16.23
CA GLU A 209 -0.26 16.47 -17.26
C GLU A 209 0.58 15.36 -16.67
N GLU A 210 0.92 14.39 -17.50
CA GLU A 210 1.75 13.25 -17.11
C GLU A 210 2.92 13.06 -18.06
N PHE A 211 4.08 12.79 -17.46
CA PHE A 211 5.28 12.37 -18.16
C PHE A 211 5.72 11.00 -17.65
N LEU A 212 6.01 10.12 -18.59
CA LEU A 212 6.51 8.77 -18.31
C LEU A 212 7.86 8.55 -18.98
N HIS A 213 8.72 7.77 -18.30
CA HIS A 213 9.93 7.25 -18.92
C HIS A 213 10.13 5.80 -18.50
N VAL A 214 10.19 4.89 -19.46
CA VAL A 214 10.34 3.46 -19.20
C VAL A 214 11.80 3.12 -18.92
N LEU A 215 12.07 2.71 -17.68
CA LEU A 215 13.41 2.31 -17.24
C LEU A 215 13.70 0.84 -17.53
N ARG A 216 12.67 -0.02 -17.44
CA ARG A 216 12.79 -1.47 -17.63
C ARG A 216 11.43 -2.07 -17.99
N GLY A 217 11.46 -3.20 -18.72
CA GLY A 217 10.24 -3.92 -19.09
C GLY A 217 9.49 -3.25 -20.22
N GLN A 218 8.17 -3.40 -20.25
CA GLN A 218 7.32 -2.84 -21.28
C GLN A 218 6.08 -2.22 -20.65
N LEU A 219 5.56 -1.16 -21.26
CA LEU A 219 4.30 -0.54 -20.88
C LEU A 219 3.44 -0.36 -22.13
N HIS A 220 2.20 -0.85 -22.08
CA HIS A 220 1.16 -0.43 -23.00
C HIS A 220 0.35 0.68 -22.34
N ILE A 221 0.12 1.76 -23.06
CA ILE A 221 -0.74 2.86 -22.63
C ILE A 221 -1.71 3.20 -23.74
N SER A 222 -2.98 3.35 -23.40
CA SER A 222 -4.02 3.83 -24.28
C SER A 222 -4.44 5.22 -23.82
N VAL A 223 -4.39 6.19 -24.74
CA VAL A 223 -4.80 7.58 -24.51
C VAL A 223 -5.75 7.96 -25.65
N ALA A 224 -6.97 8.40 -25.32
CA ALA A 224 -8.03 8.68 -26.30
C ALA A 224 -8.22 7.51 -27.30
N GLU A 225 -8.23 6.27 -26.80
CA GLU A 225 -8.36 5.02 -27.59
C GLU A 225 -7.18 4.69 -28.51
N VAL A 226 -6.17 5.57 -28.62
CA VAL A 226 -4.93 5.27 -29.33
C VAL A 226 -3.98 4.49 -28.43
N GLU A 227 -3.50 3.35 -28.91
CA GLU A 227 -2.60 2.49 -28.16
C GLU A 227 -1.14 2.74 -28.49
N TYR A 228 -0.34 2.91 -27.47
CA TYR A 228 1.11 3.07 -27.55
C TYR A 228 1.83 1.93 -26.82
N ARG A 229 2.93 1.47 -27.41
CA ARG A 229 3.76 0.39 -26.87
C ARG A 229 5.13 0.96 -26.53
N LEU A 230 5.38 1.15 -25.25
CA LEU A 230 6.61 1.74 -24.78
C LEU A 230 7.61 0.64 -24.35
N LYS A 231 8.87 0.81 -24.70
CA LYS A 231 10.01 -0.03 -24.36
C LYS A 231 11.04 0.77 -23.55
N PRO A 232 12.03 0.13 -22.93
CA PRO A 232 13.07 0.84 -22.18
C PRO A 232 13.74 1.94 -22.98
N GLY A 233 13.84 3.14 -22.38
CA GLY A 233 14.36 4.36 -23.01
C GLY A 233 13.30 5.24 -23.66
N ASP A 234 12.08 4.73 -23.91
CA ASP A 234 11.01 5.53 -24.45
C ASP A 234 10.45 6.48 -23.38
N SER A 235 10.07 7.69 -23.81
CA SER A 235 9.36 8.67 -23.01
C SER A 235 8.01 8.97 -23.65
N PHE A 236 7.04 9.29 -22.82
CA PHE A 236 5.68 9.59 -23.26
C PHE A 236 5.10 10.73 -22.42
N TYR A 237 4.39 11.63 -23.05
CA TYR A 237 3.73 12.77 -22.40
C TYR A 237 2.30 12.87 -22.90
N PHE A 238 1.37 13.25 -22.01
CA PHE A 238 -0.01 13.49 -22.37
C PHE A 238 -0.73 14.32 -21.31
N GLU A 239 -1.85 14.94 -21.72
CA GLU A 239 -2.76 15.65 -20.83
C GLU A 239 -3.68 14.65 -20.14
N SER A 240 -3.67 14.62 -18.80
CA SER A 240 -4.39 13.64 -17.99
C SER A 240 -5.92 13.78 -18.03
N ALA A 241 -6.44 14.90 -18.55
CA ALA A 241 -7.87 15.07 -18.82
C ALA A 241 -8.37 14.14 -19.93
N THR A 242 -7.45 13.64 -20.77
CA THR A 242 -7.76 12.62 -21.79
C THR A 242 -7.93 11.25 -21.15
N PRO A 243 -9.01 10.50 -21.47
CA PRO A 243 -9.19 9.15 -20.95
C PRO A 243 -8.00 8.26 -21.27
N HIS A 244 -7.45 7.63 -20.23
CA HIS A 244 -6.24 6.81 -20.38
C HIS A 244 -6.26 5.59 -19.47
N ARG A 245 -5.56 4.54 -19.91
CA ARG A 245 -5.31 3.31 -19.15
C ARG A 245 -3.96 2.75 -19.56
N TRP A 246 -3.38 1.93 -18.70
CA TRP A 246 -2.09 1.32 -18.97
C TRP A 246 -1.95 -0.05 -18.32
N PHE A 247 -1.07 -0.88 -18.85
CA PHE A 247 -0.75 -2.18 -18.27
C PHE A 247 0.63 -2.67 -18.73
N ASN A 248 1.21 -3.60 -18.01
CA ASN A 248 2.43 -4.30 -18.39
C ASN A 248 2.09 -5.56 -19.20
N PRO A 249 2.33 -5.60 -20.51
CA PRO A 249 2.07 -6.77 -21.36
C PRO A 249 3.12 -7.87 -21.19
N GLY A 250 4.29 -7.53 -20.62
CA GLY A 250 5.47 -8.37 -20.55
C GLY A 250 5.36 -9.53 -19.56
N ARG A 251 6.43 -10.32 -19.51
CA ARG A 251 6.60 -11.44 -18.57
C ARG A 251 7.47 -11.09 -17.37
N THR A 252 8.04 -9.90 -17.33
CA THR A 252 8.88 -9.38 -16.26
C THR A 252 8.30 -8.09 -15.71
N GLU A 253 8.73 -7.69 -14.50
CA GLU A 253 8.37 -6.40 -13.88
C GLU A 253 8.77 -5.24 -14.79
N ALA A 254 7.82 -4.34 -15.07
CA ALA A 254 8.13 -3.06 -15.69
C ALA A 254 8.45 -2.02 -14.60
N ARG A 255 9.40 -1.13 -14.91
CA ARG A 255 9.76 0.03 -14.06
C ARG A 255 9.63 1.29 -14.88
N VAL A 256 8.83 2.21 -14.39
CA VAL A 256 8.50 3.45 -15.10
C VAL A 256 8.68 4.62 -14.13
N LEU A 257 9.53 5.58 -14.52
CA LEU A 257 9.50 6.90 -13.90
C LEU A 257 8.22 7.60 -14.39
N TRP A 258 7.43 8.08 -13.45
CA TRP A 258 6.13 8.69 -13.72
C TRP A 258 6.02 10.01 -12.97
N ILE A 259 5.74 11.08 -13.68
CA ILE A 259 5.65 12.43 -13.09
C ILE A 259 4.28 13.00 -13.44
N ASN A 260 3.54 13.42 -12.43
CA ASN A 260 2.26 14.11 -12.58
C ASN A 260 2.42 15.57 -12.18
N THR A 261 1.69 16.46 -12.82
CA THR A 261 1.57 17.88 -12.44
C THR A 261 0.22 18.44 -12.89
N PRO A 262 -0.53 19.19 -12.02
CA PRO A 262 -0.26 19.33 -10.58
C PRO A 262 -0.37 17.99 -9.85
N PRO A 263 0.06 17.94 -8.58
CA PRO A 263 -0.09 16.73 -7.77
C PRO A 263 -1.53 16.23 -7.75
N THR A 264 -1.71 14.97 -8.19
CA THR A 264 -3.03 14.33 -8.28
C THR A 264 -3.24 13.29 -7.20
N PHE A 265 -2.21 13.04 -6.40
CA PHE A 265 -2.21 12.08 -5.32
C PHE A 265 -2.19 12.75 -3.95
#